data_382e67912b5be21cadb539e26970cca4
#
_entry.id   382e67912b5be21cadb539e26970cca4
#
_cell.length_a   1.000
_cell.length_b   1.000
_cell.length_c   1.000
_cell.angle_alpha   90.00
_cell.angle_beta   90.00
_cell.angle_gamma   90.00
#
_symmetry.space_group_name_H-M   'P 1'
#
loop_
_entity.id
_entity.type
_entity.pdbx_description
1 polymer ?
#
loop_
_entity_poly.entity_id
_entity_poly.type
_entity_poly.pdbx_seq_one_letter_code
_entity_poly.pdbx_strand_id
1 'polypeptide(L)'
;MKCWLPMALALALAACDTTVTKAEMETADYGPAPVSYQDEIKSYLSLRLTDPKQAIVEFRNEPKQLYQRGTPVRGEQYGWGVCVWVNDKNRQGAYDGFYPMSFVLRNEKIIAVNGGPDD
;
A
#
# COMPACT_ATOMS: atom_id res chain seq x y z
N MET A 1 26.42 37.54 17.82
CA MET A 1 25.01 37.97 17.58
C MET A 1 24.58 37.75 16.18
N LYS A 2 25.39 38.13 15.21
CA LYS A 2 25.05 37.94 13.79
C LYS A 2 24.90 36.47 13.39
N CYS A 3 25.52 35.58 14.14
CA CYS A 3 25.50 34.15 13.86
C CYS A 3 24.12 33.51 14.10
N TRP A 4 23.27 34.22 14.79
CA TRP A 4 21.95 33.66 15.14
C TRP A 4 21.00 33.58 13.97
N LEU A 5 21.10 34.53 13.05
CA LEU A 5 20.21 34.58 11.89
C LEU A 5 20.34 33.34 10.98
N PRO A 6 21.58 32.89 10.66
CA PRO A 6 21.71 31.66 9.87
C PRO A 6 21.16 30.45 10.58
N MET A 7 21.31 30.38 11.90
CA MET A 7 20.76 29.24 12.65
C MET A 7 19.25 29.23 12.65
N ALA A 8 18.63 30.39 12.78
CA ALA A 8 17.18 30.49 12.76
C ALA A 8 16.61 30.04 11.39
N LEU A 9 17.29 30.40 10.31
CA LEU A 9 16.88 29.97 8.98
C LEU A 9 16.99 28.46 8.82
N ALA A 10 18.06 27.87 9.34
CA ALA A 10 18.25 26.42 9.28
C ALA A 10 17.14 25.68 10.03
N LEU A 11 16.74 26.19 11.17
CA LEU A 11 15.65 25.60 11.95
C LEU A 11 14.31 25.70 11.20
N ALA A 12 14.08 26.83 10.53
CA ALA A 12 12.87 26.99 9.75
C ALA A 12 12.79 26.00 8.59
N LEU A 13 13.90 25.72 7.94
CA LEU A 13 13.96 24.71 6.88
C LEU A 13 13.69 23.31 7.42
N ALA A 14 14.24 22.99 8.59
CA ALA A 14 14.00 21.71 9.24
C ALA A 14 12.51 21.53 9.59
N ALA A 15 11.82 22.62 9.96
CA ALA A 15 10.41 22.58 10.29
C ALA A 15 9.51 22.29 9.09
N CYS A 16 10.03 22.43 7.87
CA CYS A 16 9.28 22.12 6.66
C CYS A 16 9.32 20.65 6.27
N ASP A 17 10.03 19.83 7.03
CA ASP A 17 10.09 18.39 6.80
C ASP A 17 8.72 17.77 7.07
N THR A 18 8.20 17.04 6.09
CA THR A 18 6.88 16.41 6.16
C THR A 18 6.94 14.95 6.54
N THR A 19 8.08 14.47 7.01
CA THR A 19 8.26 13.07 7.40
C THR A 19 7.38 12.75 8.60
N VAL A 20 6.60 11.67 8.50
CA VAL A 20 5.76 11.20 9.59
C VAL A 20 6.64 10.52 10.64
N THR A 21 6.43 10.86 11.91
CA THR A 21 7.19 10.28 13.01
C THR A 21 6.65 8.91 13.38
N LYS A 22 7.47 8.12 14.08
CA LYS A 22 7.05 6.83 14.61
C LYS A 22 5.86 6.97 15.56
N ALA A 23 5.89 8.02 16.41
CA ALA A 23 4.80 8.27 17.34
C ALA A 23 3.48 8.57 16.61
N GLU A 24 3.55 9.33 15.54
CA GLU A 24 2.37 9.60 14.72
C GLU A 24 1.81 8.34 14.09
N MET A 25 2.68 7.45 13.61
CA MET A 25 2.26 6.16 13.05
C MET A 25 1.61 5.26 14.10
N GLU A 26 2.14 5.26 15.32
CA GLU A 26 1.60 4.43 16.40
C GLU A 26 0.23 4.88 16.87
N THR A 27 -0.04 6.18 16.81
CA THR A 27 -1.31 6.76 17.28
C THR A 27 -2.28 7.07 16.16
N ALA A 28 -1.92 6.78 14.91
CA ALA A 28 -2.77 7.07 13.76
C ALA A 28 -4.02 6.19 13.75
N ASP A 29 -5.06 6.70 13.12
CA ASP A 29 -6.30 5.97 12.93
C ASP A 29 -6.23 5.17 11.63
N TYR A 30 -5.97 3.88 11.76
CA TYR A 30 -5.94 2.97 10.61
C TYR A 30 -7.32 2.42 10.26
N GLY A 31 -8.32 2.72 11.07
CA GLY A 31 -9.64 2.12 10.96
C GLY A 31 -9.65 0.69 11.49
N PRO A 32 -10.82 0.04 11.50
CA PRO A 32 -10.90 -1.35 11.94
C PRO A 32 -10.17 -2.29 10.98
N ALA A 33 -9.63 -3.38 11.51
CA ALA A 33 -8.98 -4.39 10.71
C ALA A 33 -9.99 -4.99 9.71
N PRO A 34 -9.62 -5.14 8.44
CA PRO A 34 -10.57 -5.66 7.45
C PRO A 34 -10.84 -7.14 7.68
N VAL A 35 -12.10 -7.53 7.58
CA VAL A 35 -12.55 -8.91 7.77
C VAL A 35 -12.68 -9.61 6.42
N SER A 36 -13.23 -8.91 5.42
CA SER A 36 -13.49 -9.46 4.10
C SER A 36 -12.40 -9.12 3.08
N TYR A 37 -11.18 -8.92 3.55
CA TYR A 37 -10.08 -8.47 2.67
C TYR A 37 -9.78 -9.47 1.55
N GLN A 38 -9.89 -10.76 1.80
CA GLN A 38 -9.62 -11.76 0.78
C GLN A 38 -10.62 -11.69 -0.37
N ASP A 39 -11.89 -11.55 -0.03
CA ASP A 39 -12.94 -11.42 -1.04
C ASP A 39 -12.79 -10.12 -1.84
N GLU A 40 -12.46 -9.04 -1.17
CA GLU A 40 -12.25 -7.75 -1.81
C GLU A 40 -11.08 -7.80 -2.79
N ILE A 41 -9.97 -8.41 -2.39
CA ILE A 41 -8.79 -8.56 -3.24
C ILE A 41 -9.08 -9.50 -4.41
N LYS A 42 -9.76 -10.60 -4.16
CA LYS A 42 -10.12 -11.55 -5.24
C LYS A 42 -11.07 -10.90 -6.24
N SER A 43 -12.01 -10.08 -5.79
CA SER A 43 -12.90 -9.33 -6.68
C SER A 43 -12.13 -8.36 -7.54
N TYR A 44 -11.17 -7.65 -6.95
CA TYR A 44 -10.30 -6.75 -7.70
C TYR A 44 -9.54 -7.51 -8.80
N LEU A 45 -8.92 -8.64 -8.44
CA LEU A 45 -8.14 -9.44 -9.36
C LEU A 45 -9.01 -10.06 -10.46
N SER A 46 -10.25 -10.42 -10.15
CA SER A 46 -11.15 -11.03 -11.14
C SER A 46 -11.42 -10.13 -12.33
N LEU A 47 -11.29 -8.82 -12.16
CA LEU A 47 -11.51 -7.84 -13.23
C LEU A 47 -10.23 -7.52 -14.01
N ARG A 48 -9.08 -7.99 -13.57
CA ARG A 48 -7.79 -7.62 -14.15
C ARG A 48 -6.95 -8.78 -14.66
N LEU A 49 -7.13 -9.96 -14.11
CA LEU A 49 -6.36 -11.13 -14.53
C LEU A 49 -6.85 -11.66 -15.87
N THR A 50 -5.94 -12.29 -16.61
CA THR A 50 -6.26 -12.91 -17.90
C THR A 50 -7.20 -14.11 -17.72
N ASP A 51 -6.91 -14.94 -16.72
CA ASP A 51 -7.74 -16.11 -16.42
C ASP A 51 -7.98 -16.19 -14.90
N PRO A 52 -8.91 -15.37 -14.38
CA PRO A 52 -9.11 -15.30 -12.93
C PRO A 52 -9.52 -16.62 -12.29
N LYS A 53 -10.22 -17.46 -13.01
CA LYS A 53 -10.71 -18.74 -12.46
C LYS A 53 -9.56 -19.74 -12.25
N GLN A 54 -8.53 -19.66 -13.07
CA GLN A 54 -7.39 -20.57 -13.02
C GLN A 54 -6.17 -19.94 -12.33
N ALA A 55 -6.24 -18.66 -11.99
CA ALA A 55 -5.14 -17.98 -11.33
C ALA A 55 -4.92 -18.54 -9.93
N ILE A 56 -3.65 -18.62 -9.54
CA ILE A 56 -3.28 -19.03 -8.19
C ILE A 56 -2.96 -17.78 -7.40
N VAL A 57 -3.66 -17.59 -6.30
CA VAL A 57 -3.52 -16.42 -5.45
C VAL A 57 -3.14 -16.86 -4.04
N GLU A 58 -1.98 -16.45 -3.58
CA GLU A 58 -1.49 -16.79 -2.25
C GLU A 58 -1.42 -15.54 -1.37
N PHE A 59 -2.17 -15.52 -0.28
CA PHE A 59 -2.11 -14.46 0.71
C PHE A 59 -0.92 -14.70 1.62
N ARG A 60 0.03 -13.75 1.64
CA ARG A 60 1.31 -13.93 2.32
C ARG A 60 1.31 -13.46 3.77
N ASN A 61 0.34 -12.65 4.15
CA ASN A 61 0.24 -12.15 5.51
C ASN A 61 -1.21 -11.81 5.84
N GLU A 62 -1.51 -11.75 7.13
CA GLU A 62 -2.73 -11.15 7.60
C GLU A 62 -2.63 -9.63 7.52
N PRO A 63 -3.76 -8.89 7.49
CA PRO A 63 -3.71 -7.44 7.41
C PRO A 63 -2.86 -6.83 8.52
N LYS A 64 -1.96 -5.93 8.13
CA LYS A 64 -1.07 -5.22 9.06
C LYS A 64 -1.23 -3.72 8.86
N GLN A 65 -1.18 -2.98 9.94
CA GLN A 65 -1.24 -1.53 9.88
C GLN A 65 -0.13 -0.99 8.99
N LEU A 66 -0.50 -0.13 8.07
CA LEU A 66 0.43 0.39 7.07
C LEU A 66 0.16 1.87 6.81
N TYR A 67 1.25 2.63 6.76
CA TYR A 67 1.22 4.02 6.36
C TYR A 67 1.65 4.13 4.89
N GLN A 68 0.84 4.82 4.09
CA GLN A 68 1.14 5.10 2.70
C GLN A 68 1.52 6.58 2.58
N ARG A 69 2.74 6.84 2.13
CA ARG A 69 3.24 8.21 1.98
C ARG A 69 2.37 8.98 0.99
N GLY A 70 2.10 10.23 1.31
CA GLY A 70 1.37 11.11 0.43
C GLY A 70 2.22 11.58 -0.76
N THR A 71 1.53 12.00 -1.80
CA THR A 71 2.13 12.63 -2.98
C THR A 71 1.54 14.04 -3.13
N PRO A 72 2.09 14.88 -4.04
CA PRO A 72 1.46 16.19 -4.26
C PRO A 72 0.00 16.12 -4.72
N VAL A 73 -0.40 14.98 -5.30
CA VAL A 73 -1.77 14.79 -5.81
C VAL A 73 -2.65 14.09 -4.79
N ARG A 74 -2.07 13.25 -3.94
CA ARG A 74 -2.81 12.44 -2.97
C ARG A 74 -2.16 12.57 -1.60
N GLY A 75 -2.98 12.84 -0.58
CA GLY A 75 -2.50 12.96 0.79
C GLY A 75 -2.03 11.64 1.38
N GLU A 76 -1.51 11.70 2.60
CA GLU A 76 -1.11 10.53 3.35
C GLU A 76 -2.30 9.61 3.61
N GLN A 77 -2.06 8.31 3.60
CA GLN A 77 -3.10 7.33 3.86
C GLN A 77 -2.64 6.33 4.89
N TYR A 78 -3.55 5.99 5.78
CA TYR A 78 -3.36 4.95 6.79
C TYR A 78 -4.37 3.85 6.52
N GLY A 79 -3.92 2.62 6.54
CA GLY A 79 -4.80 1.49 6.27
C GLY A 79 -4.16 0.18 6.69
N TRP A 80 -4.60 -0.91 6.07
CA TRP A 80 -4.14 -2.26 6.39
C TRP A 80 -3.53 -2.86 5.15
N GLY A 81 -2.26 -3.24 5.26
CA GLY A 81 -1.50 -3.79 4.15
C GLY A 81 -1.60 -5.30 4.07
N VAL A 82 -1.78 -5.81 2.87
CA VAL A 82 -1.81 -7.23 2.57
C VAL A 82 -0.95 -7.50 1.35
N CYS A 83 -0.01 -8.43 1.49
CA CYS A 83 0.83 -8.89 0.38
C CYS A 83 0.25 -10.17 -0.21
N VAL A 84 0.20 -10.23 -1.52
CA VAL A 84 -0.37 -11.35 -2.25
C VAL A 84 0.59 -11.75 -3.37
N TRP A 85 0.77 -13.04 -3.56
CA TRP A 85 1.50 -13.59 -4.71
C TRP A 85 0.49 -14.12 -5.71
N VAL A 86 0.64 -13.74 -6.96
CA VAL A 86 -0.31 -14.08 -8.03
C VAL A 86 0.40 -14.79 -9.16
N ASN A 87 -0.16 -15.90 -9.61
CA ASN A 87 0.31 -16.63 -10.78
C ASN A 87 -0.88 -16.81 -11.73
N ASP A 88 -0.91 -15.99 -12.77
CA ASP A 88 -1.98 -15.97 -13.74
C ASP A 88 -1.58 -16.77 -14.98
N LYS A 89 -2.57 -17.29 -15.69
CA LYS A 89 -2.34 -17.90 -16.98
C LYS A 89 -2.31 -16.83 -18.07
N ASN A 90 -1.37 -16.96 -19.00
CA ASN A 90 -1.32 -16.10 -20.16
C ASN A 90 -2.36 -16.53 -21.20
N ARG A 91 -2.42 -15.82 -22.33
CA ARG A 91 -3.38 -16.12 -23.41
C ARG A 91 -3.19 -17.48 -24.04
N GLN A 92 -1.99 -18.05 -23.92
CA GLN A 92 -1.71 -19.39 -24.42
C GLN A 92 -2.07 -20.49 -23.42
N GLY A 93 -2.57 -20.12 -22.25
CA GLY A 93 -2.99 -21.06 -21.22
C GLY A 93 -1.86 -21.59 -20.33
N ALA A 94 -0.71 -20.93 -20.34
CA ALA A 94 0.43 -21.30 -19.50
C ALA A 94 0.59 -20.33 -18.35
N TYR A 95 1.07 -20.82 -17.20
CA TYR A 95 1.40 -19.97 -16.07
C TYR A 95 2.73 -19.26 -16.31
N ASP A 96 2.76 -17.95 -16.06
CA ASP A 96 3.96 -17.13 -16.26
C ASP A 96 4.85 -17.04 -15.03
N GLY A 97 4.42 -17.58 -13.90
CA GLY A 97 5.13 -17.50 -12.64
C GLY A 97 4.50 -16.49 -11.71
N PHE A 98 4.87 -16.57 -10.44
CA PHE A 98 4.33 -15.68 -9.41
C PHE A 98 4.93 -14.28 -9.48
N TYR A 99 4.11 -13.27 -9.25
CA TYR A 99 4.56 -11.92 -9.05
C TYR A 99 3.89 -11.35 -7.79
N PRO A 100 4.57 -10.44 -7.06
CA PRO A 100 4.00 -9.88 -5.86
C PRO A 100 3.08 -8.70 -6.14
N MET A 101 2.05 -8.57 -5.32
CA MET A 101 1.20 -7.38 -5.29
C MET A 101 0.94 -7.01 -3.84
N SER A 102 0.84 -5.72 -3.59
CA SER A 102 0.51 -5.19 -2.27
C SER A 102 -0.78 -4.40 -2.35
N PHE A 103 -1.66 -4.63 -1.38
CA PHE A 103 -2.93 -3.94 -1.28
C PHE A 103 -3.01 -3.21 0.04
N VAL A 104 -3.51 -2.00 0.01
CA VAL A 104 -3.83 -1.26 1.23
C VAL A 104 -5.34 -1.11 1.28
N LEU A 105 -5.93 -1.54 2.40
CA LEU A 105 -7.38 -1.48 2.60
C LEU A 105 -7.72 -0.55 3.76
N ARG A 106 -8.86 0.10 3.64
CA ARG A 106 -9.44 0.91 4.70
C ARG A 106 -10.95 0.82 4.59
N ASN A 107 -11.62 0.55 5.73
CA ASN A 107 -13.08 0.38 5.77
C ASN A 107 -13.55 -0.69 4.79
N GLU A 108 -12.87 -1.82 4.74
CA GLU A 108 -13.15 -2.98 3.88
C GLU A 108 -12.97 -2.72 2.38
N LYS A 109 -12.32 -1.62 2.00
CA LYS A 109 -12.12 -1.28 0.59
C LYS A 109 -10.65 -1.07 0.27
N ILE A 110 -10.25 -1.44 -0.94
CA ILE A 110 -8.91 -1.22 -1.44
C ILE A 110 -8.74 0.27 -1.75
N ILE A 111 -7.73 0.89 -1.13
CA ILE A 111 -7.41 2.30 -1.35
C ILE A 111 -6.11 2.50 -2.11
N ALA A 112 -5.25 1.48 -2.18
CA ALA A 112 -4.02 1.54 -2.95
C ALA A 112 -3.59 0.14 -3.37
N VAL A 113 -2.97 0.05 -4.54
CA VAL A 113 -2.43 -1.20 -5.09
C VAL A 113 -1.04 -0.92 -5.65
N ASN A 114 -0.09 -1.79 -5.33
CA ASN A 114 1.27 -1.71 -5.86
C ASN A 114 1.66 -3.08 -6.41
N GLY A 115 2.48 -3.07 -7.47
CA GLY A 115 2.94 -4.28 -8.10
C GLY A 115 2.01 -4.76 -9.19
N GLY A 116 2.38 -5.85 -9.82
CA GLY A 116 1.65 -6.44 -10.92
C GLY A 116 2.61 -7.12 -11.90
N PRO A 117 2.09 -7.66 -13.01
CA PRO A 117 2.92 -8.44 -13.93
C PRO A 117 3.99 -7.64 -14.66
N ASP A 118 3.83 -6.32 -14.75
CA ASP A 118 4.75 -5.45 -15.49
C ASP A 118 5.79 -4.76 -14.59
N ASP A 119 5.82 -5.07 -13.33
CA ASP A 119 6.77 -4.46 -12.37
C ASP A 119 8.02 -5.29 -12.17
#